data_056d0a4e4da02d897d908a6c61f9ea32
#
_entry.id   056d0a4e4da02d897d908a6c61f9ea32
#
_cell.length_a   1.000
_cell.length_b   1.000
_cell.length_c   1.000
_cell.angle_alpha   90.00
_cell.angle_beta   90.00
_cell.angle_gamma   90.00
#
_symmetry.space_group_name_H-M   'P 1'
#
loop_
_entity.id
_entity.type
_entity.pdbx_description
1 polymer ?
#
loop_
_entity_poly.entity_id
_entity_poly.type
_entity_poly.pdbx_seq_one_letter_code
_entity_poly.pdbx_strand_id
1 'polypeptide(L)'
;MKKILLVNPWIEDVSAYDYWLKPLGLLYISSLLKHIGIQSILIDCLDRYDDELITFSPKFGEKYYGTGKFLESEIPKPRSIASIPRRFKRFGFPEEVLRKKIRQVKNVDCVFVTSMMTYWHYGVHDTIRIIKDEMPSVPVILGGVYATLLPEHARRYSGADKVCPGTGTEPLKMALGFLGINETLDFDWFDELDPDYSVYKSARYAVLISSLGCPFKCTYCASSLLWNSFVRRDPVKSARFVKHLTASKGLSDIVFFDDAILVGSGFKRLMEEFERLRIKARFHLPNGVHARFIDRETADLMYMNNFKTIRIGLETSDPVMQNSTGGKVNLDDIFVAIENLSSAGFTSREISAYIMVNLPGQSEEDVLASLRICEELRISPSLNEFTPIPGTVQWKELTRGGVFDEDIDPLLLDNSILPYWWKEGFSPDAVQRLKEKAWSLRRRLND
;
A
#
# COMPACT_ATOMS: atom_id res chain seq x y z
N MET A 1 12.49 31.55 0.53
CA MET A 1 12.62 30.08 0.67
C MET A 1 11.44 29.47 -0.07
N LYS A 2 11.68 28.55 -1.00
CA LYS A 2 10.60 27.88 -1.76
C LYS A 2 9.74 27.02 -0.84
N LYS A 3 8.45 26.93 -1.15
CA LYS A 3 7.46 26.16 -0.39
C LYS A 3 6.69 25.25 -1.32
N ILE A 4 6.67 23.97 -1.04
CA ILE A 4 5.97 22.94 -1.82
C ILE A 4 4.81 22.37 -0.99
N LEU A 5 3.63 22.32 -1.59
CA LEU A 5 2.48 21.63 -1.03
C LEU A 5 2.50 20.17 -1.51
N LEU A 6 2.55 19.24 -0.59
CA LEU A 6 2.45 17.80 -0.83
C LEU A 6 0.99 17.39 -0.63
N VAL A 7 0.41 16.67 -1.58
CA VAL A 7 -0.98 16.23 -1.50
C VAL A 7 -1.09 14.73 -1.74
N ASN A 8 -1.65 14.02 -0.75
CA ASN A 8 -2.13 12.66 -0.92
C ASN A 8 -3.62 12.75 -1.26
N PRO A 9 -4.05 12.36 -2.48
CA PRO A 9 -5.43 12.49 -2.90
C PRO A 9 -6.35 11.54 -2.13
N TRP A 10 -7.63 11.82 -2.15
CA TRP A 10 -8.65 10.87 -1.73
C TRP A 10 -8.76 9.68 -2.70
N ILE A 11 -9.48 8.65 -2.27
CA ILE A 11 -9.77 7.49 -3.11
C ILE A 11 -11.18 7.64 -3.69
N GLU A 12 -11.33 7.40 -4.99
CA GLU A 12 -12.63 7.22 -5.62
C GLU A 12 -12.72 5.79 -6.18
N ASP A 13 -13.63 5.01 -5.60
CA ASP A 13 -13.72 3.58 -5.81
C ASP A 13 -15.09 3.04 -5.35
N VAL A 14 -15.34 1.76 -5.54
CA VAL A 14 -16.50 1.06 -5.00
C VAL A 14 -16.29 0.58 -3.56
N SER A 15 -15.03 0.48 -3.13
CA SER A 15 -14.67 0.06 -1.77
C SER A 15 -13.26 0.53 -1.41
N ALA A 16 -13.08 1.09 -0.23
CA ALA A 16 -11.76 1.35 0.36
C ALA A 16 -11.79 1.21 1.88
N TYR A 17 -10.66 0.83 2.44
CA TYR A 17 -10.48 0.66 3.88
C TYR A 17 -9.07 1.07 4.29
N ASP A 18 -8.92 1.73 5.43
CA ASP A 18 -7.61 2.12 5.95
C ASP A 18 -6.93 0.94 6.65
N TYR A 19 -6.05 0.27 5.92
CA TYR A 19 -5.08 -0.68 6.45
C TYR A 19 -3.72 0.00 6.59
N TRP A 20 -3.67 1.09 7.38
CA TRP A 20 -2.46 1.91 7.60
C TRP A 20 -1.97 2.65 6.35
N LEU A 21 -2.90 3.22 5.58
CA LEU A 21 -2.58 3.96 4.35
C LEU A 21 -1.98 5.34 4.67
N LYS A 22 -0.64 5.41 4.75
CA LYS A 22 0.11 6.67 4.82
C LYS A 22 0.91 6.87 3.52
N PRO A 23 1.01 8.10 3.01
CA PRO A 23 1.73 8.41 1.78
C PRO A 23 3.24 8.43 2.02
N LEU A 24 3.84 7.25 2.28
CA LEU A 24 5.23 7.10 2.69
C LEU A 24 6.20 7.76 1.69
N GLY A 25 5.90 7.68 0.39
CA GLY A 25 6.69 8.38 -0.64
C GLY A 25 6.72 9.90 -0.44
N LEU A 26 5.59 10.53 -0.08
CA LEU A 26 5.56 11.97 0.22
C LEU A 26 6.31 12.32 1.50
N LEU A 27 6.32 11.43 2.48
CA LEU A 27 7.09 11.64 3.72
C LEU A 27 8.61 11.63 3.44
N TYR A 28 9.08 10.75 2.56
CA TYR A 28 10.47 10.77 2.09
C TYR A 28 10.76 11.99 1.22
N ILE A 29 9.84 12.40 0.34
CA ILE A 29 9.96 13.65 -0.44
C ILE A 29 10.05 14.86 0.50
N SER A 30 9.26 14.90 1.58
CA SER A 30 9.37 15.96 2.61
C SER A 30 10.77 16.02 3.22
N SER A 31 11.34 14.86 3.58
CA SER A 31 12.71 14.80 4.12
C SER A 31 13.75 15.25 3.11
N LEU A 32 13.64 14.82 1.84
CA LEU A 32 14.53 15.23 0.76
C LEU A 32 14.45 16.74 0.51
N LEU A 33 13.24 17.31 0.46
CA LEU A 33 13.04 18.76 0.30
C LEU A 33 13.65 19.52 1.47
N LYS A 34 13.46 19.05 2.70
CA LYS A 34 14.03 19.64 3.90
C LYS A 34 15.57 19.59 3.89
N HIS A 35 16.15 18.47 3.40
CA HIS A 35 17.59 18.32 3.25
C HIS A 35 18.21 19.40 2.34
N ILE A 36 17.51 19.80 1.27
CA ILE A 36 17.92 20.85 0.34
C ILE A 36 17.35 22.24 0.69
N GLY A 37 16.85 22.46 1.90
CA GLY A 37 16.39 23.74 2.40
C GLY A 37 15.05 24.22 1.82
N ILE A 38 14.22 23.34 1.27
CA ILE A 38 12.88 23.66 0.76
C ILE A 38 11.83 23.26 1.81
N GLN A 39 10.91 24.17 2.12
CA GLN A 39 9.80 23.88 3.03
C GLN A 39 8.71 23.08 2.34
N SER A 40 8.18 22.07 3.03
CA SER A 40 6.99 21.33 2.59
C SER A 40 5.85 21.42 3.60
N ILE A 41 4.62 21.29 3.10
CA ILE A 41 3.37 21.18 3.88
C ILE A 41 2.63 19.99 3.29
N LEU A 42 2.03 19.15 4.14
CA LEU A 42 1.25 17.99 3.70
C LEU A 42 -0.26 18.25 3.88
N ILE A 43 -1.03 17.95 2.83
CA ILE A 43 -2.46 17.66 2.90
C ILE A 43 -2.64 16.18 2.56
N ASP A 44 -3.00 15.38 3.55
CA ASP A 44 -3.30 13.95 3.38
C ASP A 44 -4.81 13.76 3.43
N CYS A 45 -5.46 13.64 2.26
CA CYS A 45 -6.92 13.48 2.18
C CYS A 45 -7.42 12.16 2.80
N LEU A 46 -6.51 11.24 3.10
CA LEU A 46 -6.81 9.96 3.76
C LEU A 46 -6.51 9.96 5.26
N ASP A 47 -6.05 11.09 5.81
CA ASP A 47 -5.80 11.18 7.25
C ASP A 47 -7.10 11.27 8.05
N ARG A 48 -7.53 10.13 8.59
CA ARG A 48 -8.74 10.01 9.43
C ARG A 48 -8.64 10.77 10.76
N TYR A 49 -7.44 11.18 11.16
CA TYR A 49 -7.17 11.88 12.42
C TYR A 49 -6.90 13.38 12.23
N ASP A 50 -7.18 13.91 11.04
CA ASP A 50 -7.06 15.33 10.75
C ASP A 50 -8.12 16.14 11.53
N ASP A 51 -7.69 17.25 12.16
CA ASP A 51 -8.55 18.06 13.02
C ASP A 51 -9.79 18.61 12.29
N GLU A 52 -9.61 19.04 11.02
CA GLU A 52 -10.72 19.56 10.21
C GLU A 52 -11.73 18.44 9.89
N LEU A 53 -11.24 17.23 9.59
CA LEU A 53 -12.09 16.10 9.30
C LEU A 53 -12.84 15.64 10.55
N ILE A 54 -12.18 15.59 11.71
CA ILE A 54 -12.81 15.25 13.00
C ILE A 54 -13.89 16.25 13.35
N THR A 55 -13.65 17.55 13.09
CA THR A 55 -14.65 18.61 13.31
C THR A 55 -15.85 18.43 12.38
N PHE A 56 -15.61 18.04 11.13
CA PHE A 56 -16.65 17.80 10.12
C PHE A 56 -17.48 16.56 10.45
N SER A 57 -16.84 15.47 10.87
CA SER A 57 -17.49 14.21 11.22
C SER A 57 -16.78 13.52 12.40
N PRO A 58 -17.25 13.70 13.62
CA PRO A 58 -16.55 13.22 14.83
C PRO A 58 -16.64 11.71 15.07
N LYS A 59 -17.38 10.96 14.26
CA LYS A 59 -17.57 9.51 14.44
C LYS A 59 -16.91 8.73 13.32
N PHE A 60 -15.68 8.28 13.54
CA PHE A 60 -15.01 7.29 12.69
C PHE A 60 -15.00 5.92 13.36
N GLY A 61 -15.27 4.88 12.56
CA GLY A 61 -15.09 3.51 13.02
C GLY A 61 -13.61 3.14 13.09
N GLU A 62 -12.92 3.55 14.15
CA GLU A 62 -11.59 3.00 14.45
C GLU A 62 -11.73 1.53 14.85
N LYS A 63 -10.89 0.68 14.28
CA LYS A 63 -10.73 -0.72 14.66
C LYS A 63 -9.35 -0.94 15.26
N TYR A 64 -8.93 -2.19 15.35
CA TYR A 64 -7.67 -2.56 15.98
C TYR A 64 -6.49 -1.80 15.37
N TYR A 65 -5.62 -1.28 16.24
CA TYR A 65 -4.33 -0.70 15.89
C TYR A 65 -4.38 0.49 14.92
N GLY A 66 -5.42 1.29 14.98
CA GLY A 66 -5.57 2.47 14.13
C GLY A 66 -6.14 2.20 12.72
N THR A 67 -6.43 0.94 12.35
CA THR A 67 -7.14 0.63 11.10
C THR A 67 -8.62 1.06 11.18
N GLY A 68 -9.31 1.16 10.05
CA GLY A 68 -10.74 1.50 10.10
C GLY A 68 -11.32 1.93 8.76
N LYS A 69 -12.56 2.38 8.79
CA LYS A 69 -13.26 2.92 7.63
C LYS A 69 -12.88 4.38 7.42
N PHE A 70 -12.74 4.78 6.17
CA PHE A 70 -12.74 6.20 5.81
C PHE A 70 -14.14 6.81 5.93
N LEU A 71 -14.20 8.13 6.05
CA LEU A 71 -15.42 8.85 5.71
C LEU A 71 -15.70 8.60 4.22
N GLU A 72 -16.96 8.29 3.88
CA GLU A 72 -17.34 7.99 2.52
C GLU A 72 -18.55 8.84 2.09
N SER A 73 -18.58 9.22 0.82
CA SER A 73 -19.72 9.85 0.17
C SER A 73 -19.95 9.22 -1.20
N GLU A 74 -21.19 8.99 -1.56
CA GLU A 74 -21.56 8.49 -2.88
C GLU A 74 -21.38 9.61 -3.91
N ILE A 75 -20.77 9.28 -5.04
CA ILE A 75 -20.52 10.19 -6.15
C ILE A 75 -20.98 9.58 -7.48
N PRO A 76 -21.20 10.39 -8.53
CA PRO A 76 -21.57 9.87 -9.84
C PRO A 76 -20.58 8.84 -10.37
N LYS A 77 -21.09 7.75 -10.94
CA LYS A 77 -20.24 6.72 -11.57
C LYS A 77 -19.62 7.23 -12.86
N PRO A 78 -18.33 6.90 -13.09
CA PRO A 78 -17.74 7.00 -14.42
C PRO A 78 -18.51 6.16 -15.46
N ARG A 79 -18.45 6.60 -16.72
CA ARG A 79 -19.16 5.88 -17.81
C ARG A 79 -18.66 4.45 -17.98
N SER A 80 -17.39 4.20 -17.76
CA SER A 80 -16.75 2.87 -17.87
C SER A 80 -17.41 1.82 -16.96
N ILE A 81 -17.95 2.22 -15.81
CA ILE A 81 -18.60 1.32 -14.84
C ILE A 81 -20.10 1.57 -14.67
N ALA A 82 -20.74 2.29 -15.61
CA ALA A 82 -22.16 2.64 -15.48
C ALA A 82 -23.09 1.42 -15.34
N SER A 83 -22.76 0.30 -16.00
CA SER A 83 -23.50 -0.97 -15.94
C SER A 83 -23.20 -1.82 -14.70
N ILE A 84 -22.12 -1.54 -13.97
CA ILE A 84 -21.72 -2.32 -12.80
C ILE A 84 -22.64 -2.02 -11.61
N PRO A 85 -23.32 -3.01 -10.97
CA PRO A 85 -24.28 -2.78 -9.91
C PRO A 85 -23.60 -2.51 -8.55
N ARG A 86 -22.63 -1.62 -8.53
CA ARG A 86 -21.90 -1.18 -7.34
C ARG A 86 -22.05 0.33 -7.19
N ARG A 87 -22.08 0.85 -5.96
CA ARG A 87 -22.02 2.30 -5.72
C ARG A 87 -20.59 2.76 -5.84
N PHE A 88 -20.39 3.88 -6.50
CA PHE A 88 -19.09 4.53 -6.60
C PHE A 88 -19.02 5.63 -5.56
N LYS A 89 -17.91 5.71 -4.85
CA LYS A 89 -17.79 6.55 -3.66
C LYS A 89 -16.44 7.26 -3.63
N ARG A 90 -16.43 8.40 -2.97
CA ARG A 90 -15.23 9.06 -2.49
C ARG A 90 -14.97 8.65 -1.07
N PHE A 91 -13.71 8.29 -0.76
CA PHE A 91 -13.23 7.91 0.56
C PHE A 91 -12.14 8.87 1.01
N GLY A 92 -12.26 9.44 2.20
CA GLY A 92 -11.35 10.44 2.75
C GLY A 92 -12.02 11.79 2.96
N PHE A 93 -11.31 12.88 2.67
CA PHE A 93 -11.85 14.21 2.87
C PHE A 93 -13.05 14.49 1.97
N PRO A 94 -14.12 15.15 2.49
CA PRO A 94 -15.09 15.87 1.67
C PRO A 94 -14.41 16.99 0.88
N GLU A 95 -14.99 17.34 -0.26
CA GLU A 95 -14.44 18.39 -1.13
C GLU A 95 -14.27 19.73 -0.41
N GLU A 96 -15.25 20.12 0.42
CA GLU A 96 -15.20 21.35 1.20
C GLU A 96 -14.03 21.40 2.19
N VAL A 97 -13.66 20.24 2.80
CA VAL A 97 -12.51 20.16 3.69
C VAL A 97 -11.21 20.36 2.91
N LEU A 98 -11.09 19.70 1.76
CA LEU A 98 -9.91 19.87 0.90
C LEU A 98 -9.78 21.32 0.42
N ARG A 99 -10.84 21.92 -0.11
CA ARG A 99 -10.84 23.32 -0.55
C ARG A 99 -10.46 24.28 0.59
N LYS A 100 -11.03 24.08 1.77
CA LYS A 100 -10.69 24.87 2.97
C LYS A 100 -9.21 24.77 3.29
N LYS A 101 -8.64 23.56 3.31
CA LYS A 101 -7.21 23.35 3.60
C LYS A 101 -6.31 24.01 2.54
N ILE A 102 -6.64 23.88 1.26
CA ILE A 102 -5.88 24.53 0.19
C ILE A 102 -5.87 26.04 0.37
N ARG A 103 -7.02 26.67 0.66
CA ARG A 103 -7.12 28.13 0.88
C ARG A 103 -6.32 28.63 2.09
N GLN A 104 -6.09 27.79 3.09
CA GLN A 104 -5.29 28.12 4.27
C GLN A 104 -3.78 28.17 3.97
N VAL A 105 -3.32 27.43 2.97
CA VAL A 105 -1.90 27.38 2.59
C VAL A 105 -1.57 28.60 1.71
N LYS A 106 -0.61 29.42 2.13
CA LYS A 106 -0.19 30.63 1.43
C LYS A 106 1.23 30.48 0.88
N ASN A 107 1.50 31.21 -0.22
CA ASN A 107 2.82 31.35 -0.82
C ASN A 107 3.39 29.97 -1.21
N VAL A 108 2.62 29.19 -1.98
CA VAL A 108 3.02 27.88 -2.54
C VAL A 108 3.62 28.11 -3.91
N ASP A 109 4.82 27.59 -4.14
CA ASP A 109 5.52 27.67 -5.42
C ASP A 109 5.14 26.53 -6.36
N CYS A 110 4.75 25.37 -5.80
CA CYS A 110 4.36 24.18 -6.56
C CYS A 110 3.57 23.20 -5.68
N VAL A 111 2.70 22.40 -6.30
CA VAL A 111 2.00 21.29 -5.64
C VAL A 111 2.51 19.96 -6.18
N PHE A 112 2.92 19.06 -5.29
CA PHE A 112 3.25 17.66 -5.63
C PHE A 112 2.09 16.77 -5.20
N VAL A 113 1.48 16.08 -6.15
CA VAL A 113 0.42 15.10 -5.91
C VAL A 113 1.00 13.69 -6.07
N THR A 114 0.75 12.82 -5.10
CA THR A 114 1.10 11.39 -5.19
C THR A 114 -0.04 10.58 -5.79
N SER A 115 0.23 9.33 -6.10
CA SER A 115 -0.76 8.35 -6.54
C SER A 115 -0.35 6.95 -6.08
N MET A 116 -1.31 6.16 -5.63
CA MET A 116 -1.07 4.78 -5.19
C MET A 116 -1.53 3.80 -6.27
N MET A 117 -2.71 3.24 -6.16
CA MET A 117 -3.21 2.25 -7.13
C MET A 117 -3.56 2.91 -8.46
N THR A 118 -3.32 2.19 -9.56
CA THR A 118 -3.63 2.68 -10.91
C THR A 118 -5.11 2.93 -11.12
N TYR A 119 -5.97 2.10 -10.55
CA TYR A 119 -7.43 2.22 -10.65
C TYR A 119 -8.03 3.32 -9.75
N TRP A 120 -7.25 3.95 -8.85
CA TRP A 120 -7.70 5.13 -8.08
C TRP A 120 -7.45 6.46 -8.81
N HIS A 121 -7.15 6.41 -10.11
CA HIS A 121 -6.80 7.59 -10.90
C HIS A 121 -7.89 8.67 -10.92
N TYR A 122 -9.17 8.33 -10.81
CA TYR A 122 -10.26 9.32 -10.75
C TYR A 122 -10.11 10.25 -9.55
N GLY A 123 -9.83 9.71 -8.36
CA GLY A 123 -9.57 10.52 -7.17
C GLY A 123 -8.36 11.43 -7.31
N VAL A 124 -7.32 10.98 -8.03
CA VAL A 124 -6.15 11.80 -8.36
C VAL A 124 -6.53 12.94 -9.29
N HIS A 125 -7.27 12.67 -10.37
CA HIS A 125 -7.67 13.68 -11.36
C HIS A 125 -8.58 14.73 -10.72
N ASP A 126 -9.54 14.30 -9.90
CA ASP A 126 -10.48 15.21 -9.26
C ASP A 126 -9.78 16.10 -8.21
N THR A 127 -8.83 15.52 -7.46
CA THR A 127 -7.98 16.28 -6.53
C THR A 127 -7.15 17.33 -7.27
N ILE A 128 -6.52 16.99 -8.41
CA ILE A 128 -5.75 17.93 -9.22
C ILE A 128 -6.63 19.05 -9.78
N ARG A 129 -7.83 18.71 -10.27
CA ARG A 129 -8.81 19.70 -10.73
C ARG A 129 -9.13 20.72 -9.63
N ILE A 130 -9.43 20.25 -8.43
CA ILE A 130 -9.73 21.14 -7.29
C ILE A 130 -8.53 22.02 -6.90
N ILE A 131 -7.32 21.46 -6.91
CA ILE A 131 -6.11 22.24 -6.67
C ILE A 131 -5.97 23.36 -7.69
N LYS A 132 -6.18 23.07 -8.97
CA LYS A 132 -6.11 24.08 -10.05
C LYS A 132 -7.22 25.13 -9.97
N ASP A 133 -8.40 24.74 -9.52
CA ASP A 133 -9.51 25.69 -9.26
C ASP A 133 -9.12 26.69 -8.14
N GLU A 134 -8.51 26.21 -7.06
CA GLU A 134 -8.16 27.05 -5.91
C GLU A 134 -6.83 27.79 -6.06
N MET A 135 -5.90 27.26 -6.87
CA MET A 135 -4.55 27.77 -7.08
C MET A 135 -4.19 27.76 -8.58
N PRO A 136 -4.89 28.50 -9.45
CA PRO A 136 -4.77 28.36 -10.92
C PRO A 136 -3.39 28.73 -11.48
N SER A 137 -2.60 29.52 -10.77
CA SER A 137 -1.24 29.93 -11.18
C SER A 137 -0.12 29.04 -10.62
N VAL A 138 -0.44 28.09 -9.75
CA VAL A 138 0.55 27.23 -9.11
C VAL A 138 0.68 25.92 -9.90
N PRO A 139 1.87 25.55 -10.37
CA PRO A 139 2.05 24.31 -11.13
C PRO A 139 1.81 23.09 -10.25
N VAL A 140 1.19 22.08 -10.87
CA VAL A 140 0.87 20.77 -10.23
C VAL A 140 1.70 19.69 -10.89
N ILE A 141 2.47 18.96 -10.08
CA ILE A 141 3.31 17.83 -10.51
C ILE A 141 2.73 16.54 -9.93
N LEU A 142 2.54 15.54 -10.80
CA LEU A 142 2.05 14.21 -10.42
C LEU A 142 3.17 13.19 -10.42
N GLY A 143 3.31 12.45 -9.32
CA GLY A 143 4.19 11.30 -9.18
C GLY A 143 3.47 10.10 -8.56
N GLY A 144 4.25 9.11 -8.09
CA GLY A 144 3.73 7.91 -7.43
C GLY A 144 3.46 6.74 -8.38
N VAL A 145 2.81 5.69 -7.87
CA VAL A 145 2.69 4.39 -8.55
C VAL A 145 1.89 4.48 -9.85
N TYR A 146 0.74 5.15 -9.85
CA TYR A 146 -0.04 5.35 -11.08
C TYR A 146 0.75 6.10 -12.15
N ALA A 147 1.39 7.20 -11.78
CA ALA A 147 2.23 7.98 -12.70
C ALA A 147 3.42 7.17 -13.25
N THR A 148 3.89 6.18 -12.49
CA THR A 148 5.02 5.32 -12.86
C THR A 148 4.59 4.17 -13.77
N LEU A 149 3.50 3.49 -13.43
CA LEU A 149 3.03 2.31 -14.19
C LEU A 149 2.22 2.67 -15.45
N LEU A 150 1.56 3.82 -15.45
CA LEU A 150 0.75 4.32 -16.56
C LEU A 150 1.10 5.78 -16.91
N PRO A 151 2.36 6.11 -17.26
CA PRO A 151 2.79 7.49 -17.44
C PRO A 151 2.06 8.22 -18.57
N GLU A 152 1.75 7.53 -19.68
CA GLU A 152 1.03 8.15 -20.80
C GLU A 152 -0.43 8.44 -20.47
N HIS A 153 -1.09 7.52 -19.76
CA HIS A 153 -2.45 7.74 -19.26
C HIS A 153 -2.47 8.92 -18.28
N ALA A 154 -1.51 8.97 -17.35
CA ALA A 154 -1.39 10.07 -16.40
C ALA A 154 -1.15 11.43 -17.12
N ARG A 155 -0.28 11.49 -18.14
CA ARG A 155 -0.04 12.71 -18.94
C ARG A 155 -1.30 13.18 -19.67
N ARG A 156 -2.07 12.23 -20.22
CA ARG A 156 -3.24 12.53 -21.04
C ARG A 156 -4.45 12.99 -20.23
N TYR A 157 -4.64 12.41 -19.02
CA TYR A 157 -5.92 12.53 -18.32
C TYR A 157 -5.85 13.20 -16.94
N SER A 158 -4.68 13.29 -16.29
CA SER A 158 -4.63 13.78 -14.90
C SER A 158 -4.83 15.29 -14.77
N GLY A 159 -4.56 16.06 -15.83
CA GLY A 159 -4.56 17.52 -15.77
C GLY A 159 -3.33 18.11 -15.05
N ALA A 160 -2.33 17.29 -14.64
CA ALA A 160 -1.10 17.80 -14.05
C ALA A 160 -0.24 18.55 -15.10
N ASP A 161 0.50 19.57 -14.67
CA ASP A 161 1.39 20.33 -15.55
C ASP A 161 2.67 19.53 -15.89
N LYS A 162 3.05 18.61 -15.01
CA LYS A 162 4.14 17.66 -15.20
C LYS A 162 3.82 16.32 -14.56
N VAL A 163 4.12 15.25 -15.27
CA VAL A 163 4.11 13.88 -14.73
C VAL A 163 5.54 13.42 -14.58
N CYS A 164 5.90 12.96 -13.39
CA CYS A 164 7.23 12.50 -13.01
C CYS A 164 7.16 11.02 -12.62
N PRO A 165 7.28 10.08 -13.59
CA PRO A 165 7.32 8.65 -13.32
C PRO A 165 8.64 8.24 -12.69
N GLY A 166 8.67 7.06 -12.06
CA GLY A 166 9.86 6.47 -11.46
C GLY A 166 9.77 6.34 -9.94
N THR A 167 10.84 5.88 -9.34
CA THR A 167 10.96 5.64 -7.90
C THR A 167 12.24 6.26 -7.34
N GLY A 168 12.39 6.28 -6.01
CA GLY A 168 13.54 6.90 -5.36
C GLY A 168 13.60 8.41 -5.58
N THR A 169 14.79 8.94 -5.90
CA THR A 169 15.01 10.37 -6.12
C THR A 169 14.68 10.85 -7.53
N GLU A 170 14.53 9.97 -8.51
CA GLU A 170 14.35 10.35 -9.91
C GLU A 170 13.11 11.22 -10.18
N PRO A 171 11.92 10.88 -9.65
CA PRO A 171 10.75 11.76 -9.81
C PRO A 171 10.97 13.14 -9.20
N LEU A 172 11.67 13.22 -8.06
CA LEU A 172 11.97 14.51 -7.43
C LEU A 172 12.97 15.31 -8.26
N LYS A 173 14.03 14.70 -8.80
CA LYS A 173 14.97 15.38 -9.71
C LYS A 173 14.25 15.94 -10.94
N MET A 174 13.34 15.17 -11.54
CA MET A 174 12.51 15.65 -12.67
C MET A 174 11.64 16.84 -12.27
N ALA A 175 11.02 16.78 -11.08
CA ALA A 175 10.16 17.85 -10.56
C ALA A 175 10.96 19.12 -10.26
N LEU A 176 12.12 19.00 -9.61
CA LEU A 176 13.03 20.13 -9.32
C LEU A 176 13.55 20.76 -10.61
N GLY A 177 13.97 19.94 -11.59
CA GLY A 177 14.40 20.44 -12.91
C GLY A 177 13.29 21.21 -13.65
N PHE A 178 12.03 20.75 -13.58
CA PHE A 178 10.89 21.47 -14.13
C PHE A 178 10.68 22.86 -13.45
N LEU A 179 11.00 22.95 -12.16
CA LEU A 179 10.92 24.19 -11.37
C LEU A 179 12.17 25.07 -11.50
N GLY A 180 13.15 24.69 -12.34
CA GLY A 180 14.42 25.40 -12.49
C GLY A 180 15.31 25.34 -11.24
N ILE A 181 15.15 24.30 -10.41
CA ILE A 181 15.97 24.07 -9.21
C ILE A 181 17.04 23.03 -9.54
N ASN A 182 18.30 23.47 -9.53
CA ASN A 182 19.45 22.61 -9.82
C ASN A 182 20.10 22.15 -8.50
N GLU A 183 19.48 21.14 -7.87
CA GLU A 183 20.03 20.51 -6.67
C GLU A 183 20.49 19.09 -6.98
N THR A 184 21.62 18.69 -6.40
CA THR A 184 22.14 17.34 -6.50
C THR A 184 21.60 16.50 -5.33
N LEU A 185 20.96 15.39 -5.67
CA LEU A 185 20.49 14.37 -4.70
C LEU A 185 21.36 13.12 -4.85
N ASP A 186 22.66 13.30 -4.79
CA ASP A 186 23.65 12.22 -5.02
C ASP A 186 24.17 11.69 -3.67
N PHE A 187 23.27 11.02 -2.96
CA PHE A 187 23.55 10.34 -1.70
C PHE A 187 22.55 9.19 -1.50
N ASP A 188 22.86 8.27 -0.60
CA ASP A 188 21.94 7.17 -0.26
C ASP A 188 20.79 7.68 0.61
N TRP A 189 19.80 8.30 -0.06
CA TRP A 189 18.62 8.86 0.60
C TRP A 189 17.88 7.84 1.47
N PHE A 190 17.85 6.57 1.03
CA PHE A 190 17.08 5.54 1.73
C PHE A 190 17.74 5.14 3.06
N ASP A 191 19.08 5.13 3.08
CA ASP A 191 19.83 4.84 4.30
C ASP A 191 20.02 6.09 5.19
N GLU A 192 20.12 7.28 4.60
CA GLU A 192 20.45 8.50 5.33
C GLU A 192 19.25 9.28 5.86
N LEU A 193 18.07 9.17 5.23
CA LEU A 193 16.90 9.94 5.62
C LEU A 193 15.79 9.06 6.24
N ASP A 194 15.13 9.62 7.22
CA ASP A 194 13.91 9.08 7.79
C ASP A 194 12.68 9.72 7.12
N PRO A 195 11.54 9.01 6.99
CA PRO A 195 10.30 9.63 6.56
C PRO A 195 9.87 10.74 7.52
N ASP A 196 9.52 11.91 7.00
CA ASP A 196 9.22 13.09 7.81
C ASP A 196 7.82 13.05 8.42
N TYR A 197 7.69 12.43 9.58
CA TYR A 197 6.45 12.45 10.37
C TYR A 197 6.17 13.79 11.06
N SER A 198 7.04 14.79 10.96
CA SER A 198 6.79 16.12 11.52
C SER A 198 5.71 16.90 10.78
N VAL A 199 5.40 16.50 9.54
CA VAL A 199 4.31 17.08 8.72
C VAL A 199 2.91 16.73 9.25
N TYR A 200 2.77 15.71 10.10
CA TYR A 200 1.53 15.40 10.81
C TYR A 200 1.50 16.06 12.18
N LYS A 201 0.39 16.70 12.53
CA LYS A 201 0.16 17.20 13.89
C LYS A 201 0.01 16.07 14.91
N SER A 202 -0.73 15.02 14.51
CA SER A 202 -0.94 13.79 15.28
C SER A 202 -0.93 12.60 14.35
N ALA A 203 -0.49 11.45 14.86
CA ALA A 203 -0.58 10.18 14.17
C ALA A 203 -0.90 9.09 15.19
N ARG A 204 -1.66 8.07 14.79
CA ARG A 204 -1.99 6.91 15.64
C ARG A 204 -1.02 5.77 15.43
N TYR A 205 -0.44 5.69 14.24
CA TYR A 205 0.53 4.69 13.83
C TYR A 205 1.56 5.31 12.91
N ALA A 206 2.68 4.65 12.73
CA ALA A 206 3.63 4.99 11.69
C ALA A 206 3.82 3.81 10.73
N VAL A 207 3.97 4.13 9.45
CA VAL A 207 4.34 3.22 8.40
C VAL A 207 5.78 3.47 8.02
N LEU A 208 6.55 2.42 7.83
CA LEU A 208 7.93 2.51 7.38
C LEU A 208 8.30 1.31 6.52
N ILE A 209 9.43 1.42 5.85
CA ILE A 209 10.08 0.35 5.12
C ILE A 209 11.52 0.24 5.57
N SER A 210 11.98 -0.98 5.80
CA SER A 210 13.38 -1.30 6.12
C SER A 210 14.13 -1.87 4.92
N SER A 211 13.40 -2.15 3.83
CA SER A 211 13.95 -2.61 2.56
C SER A 211 13.11 -2.13 1.39
N LEU A 212 13.74 -1.97 0.22
CA LEU A 212 13.11 -1.63 -1.05
C LEU A 212 13.18 -2.82 -1.98
N GLY A 213 12.10 -3.05 -2.73
CA GLY A 213 12.02 -4.10 -3.73
C GLY A 213 11.91 -5.51 -3.17
N CYS A 214 11.91 -6.48 -4.08
CA CYS A 214 11.79 -7.90 -3.77
C CYS A 214 12.66 -8.70 -4.75
N PRO A 215 13.42 -9.71 -4.29
CA PRO A 215 14.23 -10.54 -5.17
C PRO A 215 13.41 -11.55 -5.99
N PHE A 216 12.14 -11.75 -5.63
CA PHE A 216 11.21 -12.63 -6.37
C PHE A 216 10.54 -11.88 -7.51
N LYS A 217 10.23 -12.62 -8.59
CA LYS A 217 9.62 -12.09 -9.81
C LYS A 217 8.26 -12.73 -10.07
N CYS A 218 7.34 -12.56 -9.11
CA CYS A 218 5.98 -13.07 -9.26
C CYS A 218 5.30 -12.40 -10.48
N THR A 219 4.65 -13.19 -11.33
CA THR A 219 4.09 -12.76 -12.61
C THR A 219 3.02 -11.68 -12.52
N TYR A 220 2.34 -11.60 -11.38
CA TYR A 220 1.28 -10.64 -11.07
C TYR A 220 1.76 -9.40 -10.29
N CYS A 221 3.02 -9.35 -9.87
CA CYS A 221 3.51 -8.34 -8.92
C CYS A 221 4.30 -7.23 -9.61
N ALA A 222 4.03 -5.98 -9.25
CA ALA A 222 4.71 -4.82 -9.79
C ALA A 222 6.00 -4.43 -9.02
N SER A 223 6.39 -5.13 -7.95
CA SER A 223 7.57 -4.77 -7.16
C SER A 223 8.83 -4.67 -8.02
N SER A 224 9.04 -5.61 -8.95
CA SER A 224 10.18 -5.61 -9.88
C SER A 224 10.12 -4.53 -10.97
N LEU A 225 8.95 -3.93 -11.21
CA LEU A 225 8.76 -2.79 -12.11
C LEU A 225 9.04 -1.46 -11.41
N LEU A 226 8.79 -1.42 -10.11
CA LEU A 226 9.01 -0.23 -9.28
C LEU A 226 10.46 -0.16 -8.76
N TRP A 227 11.06 -1.31 -8.44
CA TRP A 227 12.41 -1.38 -7.89
C TRP A 227 13.26 -2.40 -8.65
N ASN A 228 14.36 -1.94 -9.25
CA ASN A 228 15.26 -2.78 -10.05
C ASN A 228 16.09 -3.76 -9.23
N SER A 229 16.23 -3.51 -7.93
CA SER A 229 17.05 -4.31 -7.01
C SER A 229 16.42 -4.35 -5.62
N PHE A 230 16.78 -5.38 -4.87
CA PHE A 230 16.50 -5.44 -3.43
C PHE A 230 17.59 -4.70 -2.68
N VAL A 231 17.20 -3.69 -1.91
CA VAL A 231 18.10 -2.87 -1.09
C VAL A 231 17.59 -2.86 0.35
N ARG A 232 18.49 -2.98 1.31
CA ARG A 232 18.14 -2.93 2.72
C ARG A 232 18.77 -1.70 3.38
N ARG A 233 17.97 -1.02 4.16
CA ARG A 233 18.39 0.05 5.04
C ARG A 233 19.18 -0.52 6.23
N ASP A 234 20.14 0.25 6.77
CA ASP A 234 20.86 -0.12 7.99
C ASP A 234 19.86 -0.39 9.15
N PRO A 235 19.88 -1.60 9.73
CA PRO A 235 19.01 -1.94 10.85
C PRO A 235 19.17 -1.02 12.07
N VAL A 236 20.37 -0.52 12.35
CA VAL A 236 20.62 0.40 13.47
C VAL A 236 19.92 1.74 13.24
N LYS A 237 20.00 2.29 12.01
CA LYS A 237 19.29 3.53 11.64
C LYS A 237 17.79 3.35 11.71
N SER A 238 17.26 2.25 11.16
CA SER A 238 15.86 1.89 11.23
C SER A 238 15.36 1.79 12.69
N ALA A 239 16.11 1.12 13.55
CA ALA A 239 15.76 0.98 14.96
C ALA A 239 15.79 2.32 15.72
N ARG A 240 16.77 3.18 15.44
CA ARG A 240 16.81 4.53 16.03
C ARG A 240 15.61 5.37 15.62
N PHE A 241 15.21 5.27 14.36
CA PHE A 241 14.02 5.98 13.89
C PHE A 241 12.74 5.47 14.59
N VAL A 242 12.55 4.15 14.69
CA VAL A 242 11.44 3.57 15.46
C VAL A 242 11.47 4.02 16.92
N LYS A 243 12.66 4.06 17.55
CA LYS A 243 12.81 4.60 18.90
C LYS A 243 12.39 6.06 19.00
N HIS A 244 12.76 6.88 18.02
CA HIS A 244 12.32 8.28 17.96
C HIS A 244 10.80 8.40 17.87
N LEU A 245 10.15 7.64 16.98
CA LEU A 245 8.71 7.65 16.81
C LEU A 245 7.96 7.24 18.08
N THR A 246 8.43 6.20 18.74
CA THR A 246 7.79 5.68 19.98
C THR A 246 8.03 6.59 21.18
N ALA A 247 9.24 7.10 21.36
CA ALA A 247 9.60 7.92 22.51
C ALA A 247 9.14 9.38 22.40
N SER A 248 9.29 10.00 21.20
CA SER A 248 9.05 11.43 21.01
C SER A 248 7.63 11.73 20.49
N LYS A 249 7.04 10.80 19.71
CA LYS A 249 5.69 10.94 19.17
C LYS A 249 4.63 10.12 19.91
N GLY A 250 5.05 9.24 20.84
CA GLY A 250 4.15 8.38 21.61
C GLY A 250 3.45 7.31 20.78
N LEU A 251 3.97 6.97 19.60
CA LEU A 251 3.35 5.98 18.70
C LEU A 251 3.56 4.57 19.24
N SER A 252 2.48 3.82 19.35
CA SER A 252 2.49 2.45 19.85
C SER A 252 2.35 1.39 18.75
N ASP A 253 2.00 1.77 17.54
CA ASP A 253 1.78 0.88 16.41
C ASP A 253 2.72 1.26 15.25
N ILE A 254 3.58 0.33 14.87
CA ILE A 254 4.58 0.49 13.81
C ILE A 254 4.33 -0.57 12.75
N VAL A 255 4.19 -0.14 11.51
CA VAL A 255 3.78 -0.97 10.39
C VAL A 255 4.88 -1.00 9.35
N PHE A 256 5.35 -2.20 8.99
CA PHE A 256 6.33 -2.39 7.93
C PHE A 256 5.63 -2.73 6.61
N PHE A 257 5.83 -1.87 5.61
CA PHE A 257 5.30 -2.05 4.25
C PHE A 257 6.34 -2.57 3.26
N ASP A 258 7.37 -3.21 3.78
CA ASP A 258 8.38 -3.88 2.96
C ASP A 258 7.77 -4.95 2.05
N ASP A 259 8.27 -5.06 0.81
CA ASP A 259 7.89 -6.15 -0.09
C ASP A 259 8.52 -7.49 0.32
N ALA A 260 9.69 -7.45 0.99
CA ALA A 260 10.48 -8.64 1.31
C ALA A 260 11.31 -8.51 2.61
N ILE A 261 10.67 -8.10 3.70
CA ILE A 261 11.33 -7.77 4.98
C ILE A 261 12.19 -8.92 5.54
N LEU A 262 11.79 -10.17 5.36
CA LEU A 262 12.47 -11.34 5.93
C LEU A 262 13.65 -11.86 5.10
N VAL A 263 13.88 -11.31 3.89
CA VAL A 263 15.00 -11.76 3.05
C VAL A 263 16.34 -11.38 3.66
N GLY A 264 17.24 -12.36 3.81
CA GLY A 264 18.56 -12.18 4.40
C GLY A 264 18.55 -11.95 5.93
N SER A 265 19.67 -11.56 6.49
CA SER A 265 19.84 -11.41 7.95
C SER A 265 19.39 -10.08 8.54
N GLY A 266 18.98 -9.13 7.71
CA GLY A 266 18.72 -7.76 8.18
C GLY A 266 17.54 -7.64 9.13
N PHE A 267 16.51 -8.51 8.98
CA PHE A 267 15.38 -8.55 9.91
C PHE A 267 15.82 -8.96 11.33
N LYS A 268 16.61 -10.04 11.46
CA LYS A 268 17.09 -10.51 12.76
C LYS A 268 17.92 -9.41 13.44
N ARG A 269 18.84 -8.77 12.72
CA ARG A 269 19.64 -7.64 13.23
C ARG A 269 18.78 -6.45 13.65
N LEU A 270 17.68 -6.17 12.93
CA LEU A 270 16.74 -5.13 13.32
C LEU A 270 16.03 -5.45 14.64
N MET A 271 15.65 -6.71 14.85
CA MET A 271 15.03 -7.16 16.11
C MET A 271 16.02 -7.09 17.29
N GLU A 272 17.26 -7.50 17.09
CA GLU A 272 18.33 -7.34 18.10
C GLU A 272 18.52 -5.86 18.51
N GLU A 273 18.47 -4.94 17.54
CA GLU A 273 18.55 -3.50 17.82
C GLU A 273 17.30 -2.99 18.56
N PHE A 274 16.10 -3.55 18.29
CA PHE A 274 14.91 -3.21 19.04
C PHE A 274 15.02 -3.60 20.52
N GLU A 275 15.54 -4.79 20.79
CA GLU A 275 15.82 -5.25 22.16
C GLU A 275 16.88 -4.36 22.84
N ARG A 276 18.01 -4.10 22.16
CA ARG A 276 19.09 -3.24 22.67
C ARG A 276 18.58 -1.86 23.04
N LEU A 277 17.72 -1.26 22.20
CA LEU A 277 17.13 0.06 22.43
C LEU A 277 15.88 0.02 23.33
N ARG A 278 15.46 -1.16 23.79
CA ARG A 278 14.26 -1.36 24.61
C ARG A 278 13.03 -0.68 24.00
N ILE A 279 12.78 -0.96 22.72
CA ILE A 279 11.63 -0.39 22.00
C ILE A 279 10.36 -1.09 22.49
N LYS A 280 9.37 -0.29 22.90
CA LYS A 280 8.07 -0.81 23.31
C LYS A 280 7.01 -0.32 22.33
N ALA A 281 6.65 -1.18 21.37
CA ALA A 281 5.61 -0.93 20.37
C ALA A 281 4.93 -2.25 19.99
N ARG A 282 3.84 -2.16 19.24
CA ARG A 282 3.25 -3.27 18.50
C ARG A 282 3.71 -3.16 17.06
N PHE A 283 4.10 -4.29 16.48
CA PHE A 283 4.57 -4.34 15.11
C PHE A 283 3.60 -5.10 14.21
N HIS A 284 3.50 -4.64 12.97
CA HIS A 284 2.54 -5.15 11.99
C HIS A 284 3.21 -5.38 10.64
N LEU A 285 2.94 -6.56 10.04
CA LEU A 285 3.38 -6.97 8.71
C LEU A 285 2.14 -7.21 7.84
N PRO A 286 1.52 -6.15 7.29
CA PRO A 286 0.32 -6.28 6.46
C PRO A 286 0.60 -6.83 5.06
N ASN A 287 1.81 -6.63 4.52
CA ASN A 287 2.23 -7.23 3.27
C ASN A 287 2.53 -8.72 3.48
N GLY A 288 2.25 -9.53 2.48
CA GLY A 288 2.45 -10.97 2.58
C GLY A 288 3.93 -11.33 2.75
N VAL A 289 4.34 -11.70 3.97
CA VAL A 289 5.71 -12.17 4.22
C VAL A 289 5.95 -13.55 3.60
N HIS A 290 7.20 -13.81 3.24
CA HIS A 290 7.60 -15.07 2.60
C HIS A 290 7.82 -16.15 3.68
N ALA A 291 6.99 -17.18 3.69
CA ALA A 291 7.01 -18.27 4.69
C ALA A 291 8.38 -18.93 4.84
N ARG A 292 9.09 -19.17 3.71
CA ARG A 292 10.40 -19.83 3.70
C ARG A 292 11.49 -19.16 4.56
N PHE A 293 11.28 -17.92 4.99
CA PHE A 293 12.22 -17.20 5.87
C PHE A 293 11.74 -17.13 7.32
N ILE A 294 10.64 -17.80 7.66
CA ILE A 294 10.16 -17.90 9.05
C ILE A 294 10.72 -19.17 9.68
N ASP A 295 12.02 -19.17 10.01
CA ASP A 295 12.64 -20.17 10.85
C ASP A 295 12.25 -19.96 12.34
N ARG A 296 12.65 -20.88 13.20
CA ARG A 296 12.33 -20.82 14.63
C ARG A 296 12.81 -19.53 15.27
N GLU A 297 14.03 -19.12 15.00
CA GLU A 297 14.62 -17.89 15.55
C GLU A 297 13.83 -16.65 15.10
N THR A 298 13.47 -16.56 13.82
CA THR A 298 12.64 -15.47 13.28
C THR A 298 11.29 -15.41 13.98
N ALA A 299 10.63 -16.54 14.20
CA ALA A 299 9.35 -16.61 14.90
C ALA A 299 9.46 -16.16 16.37
N ASP A 300 10.49 -16.64 17.09
CA ASP A 300 10.75 -16.24 18.47
C ASP A 300 11.05 -14.74 18.57
N LEU A 301 11.88 -14.18 17.68
CA LEU A 301 12.16 -12.74 17.62
C LEU A 301 10.90 -11.91 17.33
N MET A 302 10.03 -12.36 16.43
CA MET A 302 8.74 -11.69 16.20
C MET A 302 7.88 -11.67 17.45
N TYR A 303 7.80 -12.79 18.16
CA TYR A 303 6.98 -12.91 19.36
C TYR A 303 7.52 -12.02 20.50
N MET A 304 8.82 -12.09 20.76
CA MET A 304 9.51 -11.28 21.78
C MET A 304 9.38 -9.77 21.51
N ASN A 305 9.43 -9.37 20.25
CA ASN A 305 9.26 -7.99 19.82
C ASN A 305 7.78 -7.57 19.61
N ASN A 306 6.81 -8.34 20.11
CA ASN A 306 5.40 -7.95 20.17
C ASN A 306 4.74 -7.69 18.78
N PHE A 307 5.02 -8.54 17.78
CA PHE A 307 4.27 -8.51 16.53
C PHE A 307 2.81 -8.92 16.76
N LYS A 308 1.87 -8.18 16.14
CA LYS A 308 0.42 -8.37 16.31
C LYS A 308 -0.31 -8.67 15.00
N THR A 309 0.32 -8.46 13.88
CA THR A 309 -0.25 -8.78 12.58
C THR A 309 0.84 -9.38 11.71
N ILE A 310 0.69 -10.65 11.37
CA ILE A 310 1.57 -11.39 10.47
C ILE A 310 0.72 -11.93 9.32
N ARG A 311 0.93 -11.40 8.12
CA ARG A 311 0.28 -11.86 6.90
C ARG A 311 1.26 -12.72 6.12
N ILE A 312 0.89 -13.95 5.81
CA ILE A 312 1.73 -14.88 5.06
C ILE A 312 1.18 -14.99 3.64
N GLY A 313 2.01 -14.87 2.63
CA GLY A 313 1.61 -15.07 1.24
C GLY A 313 1.55 -16.58 0.94
N LEU A 314 0.38 -17.19 1.09
CA LEU A 314 0.11 -18.57 0.58
C LEU A 314 -0.21 -18.53 -0.92
N GLU A 315 -0.95 -17.52 -1.34
CA GLU A 315 -1.45 -17.23 -2.69
C GLU A 315 -2.40 -18.32 -3.22
N THR A 316 -1.92 -19.56 -3.37
CA THR A 316 -2.68 -20.75 -3.75
C THR A 316 -2.04 -21.98 -3.15
N SER A 317 -2.81 -23.04 -2.93
CA SER A 317 -2.28 -24.36 -2.52
C SER A 317 -1.94 -25.27 -3.72
N ASP A 318 -2.27 -24.87 -4.96
CA ASP A 318 -1.90 -25.61 -6.16
C ASP A 318 -0.41 -25.41 -6.49
N PRO A 319 0.42 -26.47 -6.47
CA PRO A 319 1.86 -26.36 -6.70
C PRO A 319 2.20 -26.00 -8.16
N VAL A 320 1.36 -26.33 -9.12
CA VAL A 320 1.56 -25.94 -10.52
C VAL A 320 1.39 -24.42 -10.68
N MET A 321 0.33 -23.87 -10.08
CA MET A 321 0.07 -22.44 -10.09
C MET A 321 1.10 -21.67 -9.25
N GLN A 322 1.54 -22.20 -8.09
CA GLN A 322 2.63 -21.60 -7.32
C GLN A 322 3.90 -21.44 -8.16
N ASN A 323 4.30 -22.49 -8.89
CA ASN A 323 5.49 -22.46 -9.73
C ASN A 323 5.32 -21.51 -10.93
N SER A 324 4.18 -21.55 -11.63
CA SER A 324 3.91 -20.69 -12.80
C SER A 324 3.82 -19.20 -12.45
N THR A 325 3.43 -18.87 -11.23
CA THR A 325 3.33 -17.48 -10.75
C THR A 325 4.61 -16.94 -10.12
N GLY A 326 5.70 -17.73 -10.09
CA GLY A 326 7.03 -17.26 -9.67
C GLY A 326 7.70 -18.05 -8.53
N GLY A 327 7.08 -19.10 -8.01
CA GLY A 327 7.71 -20.05 -7.08
C GLY A 327 8.23 -19.45 -5.76
N LYS A 328 7.64 -18.35 -5.30
CA LYS A 328 8.09 -17.68 -4.07
C LYS A 328 7.77 -18.44 -2.79
N VAL A 329 6.83 -19.35 -2.84
CA VAL A 329 6.34 -20.16 -1.71
C VAL A 329 5.96 -21.55 -2.20
N ASN A 330 6.07 -22.54 -1.32
CA ASN A 330 5.48 -23.86 -1.46
C ASN A 330 4.76 -24.24 -0.16
N LEU A 331 4.00 -25.34 -0.18
CA LEU A 331 3.21 -25.76 0.99
C LEU A 331 4.10 -26.13 2.19
N ASP A 332 5.23 -26.81 1.95
CA ASP A 332 6.14 -27.20 3.03
C ASP A 332 6.67 -25.96 3.78
N ASP A 333 7.04 -24.91 3.05
CA ASP A 333 7.44 -23.63 3.64
C ASP A 333 6.33 -23.06 4.54
N ILE A 334 5.06 -23.19 4.13
CA ILE A 334 3.89 -22.71 4.90
C ILE A 334 3.72 -23.52 6.18
N PHE A 335 3.75 -24.87 6.10
CA PHE A 335 3.60 -25.75 7.25
C PHE A 335 4.69 -25.46 8.30
N VAL A 336 5.95 -25.40 7.88
CA VAL A 336 7.09 -25.11 8.76
C VAL A 336 6.99 -23.71 9.38
N ALA A 337 6.61 -22.70 8.61
CA ALA A 337 6.43 -21.34 9.13
C ALA A 337 5.34 -21.27 10.21
N ILE A 338 4.20 -21.93 9.99
CA ILE A 338 3.09 -21.92 10.95
C ILE A 338 3.44 -22.70 12.20
N GLU A 339 4.13 -23.84 12.08
CA GLU A 339 4.65 -24.58 13.23
C GLU A 339 5.59 -23.73 14.08
N ASN A 340 6.53 -23.02 13.45
CA ASN A 340 7.46 -22.12 14.13
C ASN A 340 6.73 -20.99 14.85
N LEU A 341 5.80 -20.30 14.16
CA LEU A 341 5.01 -19.21 14.75
C LEU A 341 4.13 -19.70 15.91
N SER A 342 3.44 -20.81 15.75
CA SER A 342 2.59 -21.39 16.79
C SER A 342 3.41 -21.81 18.01
N SER A 343 4.58 -22.41 17.78
CA SER A 343 5.53 -22.80 18.83
C SER A 343 6.14 -21.60 19.55
N ALA A 344 6.26 -20.44 18.90
CA ALA A 344 6.66 -19.19 19.52
C ALA A 344 5.54 -18.55 20.37
N GLY A 345 4.26 -18.96 20.19
CA GLY A 345 3.11 -18.48 20.97
C GLY A 345 2.08 -17.66 20.19
N PHE A 346 2.23 -17.52 18.87
CA PHE A 346 1.23 -16.83 18.04
C PHE A 346 -0.03 -17.69 17.85
N THR A 347 -1.15 -17.02 17.69
CA THR A 347 -2.48 -17.62 17.49
C THR A 347 -3.09 -17.20 16.15
N SER A 348 -4.24 -17.79 15.80
CA SER A 348 -5.04 -17.40 14.64
C SER A 348 -5.44 -15.92 14.61
N ARG A 349 -5.33 -15.19 15.72
CA ARG A 349 -5.64 -13.75 15.81
C ARG A 349 -4.52 -12.89 15.23
N GLU A 350 -3.28 -13.32 15.39
CA GLU A 350 -2.10 -12.60 14.90
C GLU A 350 -1.70 -13.04 13.48
N ILE A 351 -1.94 -14.33 13.14
CA ILE A 351 -1.52 -14.90 11.86
C ILE A 351 -2.69 -14.99 10.88
N SER A 352 -2.45 -14.61 9.63
CA SER A 352 -3.36 -14.95 8.54
C SER A 352 -2.61 -15.19 7.24
N ALA A 353 -3.22 -16.02 6.37
CA ALA A 353 -2.71 -16.29 5.05
C ALA A 353 -3.48 -15.51 3.99
N TYR A 354 -2.74 -14.84 3.10
CA TYR A 354 -3.30 -14.31 1.87
C TYR A 354 -3.50 -15.43 0.87
N ILE A 355 -4.71 -15.51 0.33
CA ILE A 355 -5.10 -16.42 -0.74
C ILE A 355 -5.55 -15.57 -1.92
N MET A 356 -4.92 -15.77 -3.07
CA MET A 356 -5.34 -15.13 -4.31
C MET A 356 -6.64 -15.75 -4.82
N VAL A 357 -7.52 -14.90 -5.30
CA VAL A 357 -8.79 -15.29 -5.91
C VAL A 357 -8.86 -14.71 -7.30
N ASN A 358 -9.34 -15.50 -8.24
CA ASN A 358 -9.51 -15.07 -9.62
C ASN A 358 -8.20 -14.88 -10.39
N LEU A 359 -7.14 -15.65 -10.04
CA LEU A 359 -5.94 -15.74 -10.90
C LEU A 359 -6.31 -16.35 -12.26
N PRO A 360 -5.66 -15.92 -13.37
CA PRO A 360 -5.86 -16.56 -14.66
C PRO A 360 -5.68 -18.08 -14.60
N GLY A 361 -6.67 -18.84 -15.06
CA GLY A 361 -6.68 -20.31 -15.02
C GLY A 361 -7.01 -20.95 -13.67
N GLN A 362 -7.28 -20.18 -12.61
CA GLN A 362 -7.68 -20.68 -11.30
C GLN A 362 -9.14 -21.15 -11.31
N SER A 363 -9.43 -22.25 -10.65
CA SER A 363 -10.80 -22.72 -10.38
C SER A 363 -11.27 -22.34 -8.96
N GLU A 364 -12.61 -22.36 -8.73
CA GLU A 364 -13.16 -22.18 -7.37
C GLU A 364 -12.64 -23.28 -6.41
N GLU A 365 -12.42 -24.50 -6.91
CA GLU A 365 -11.91 -25.62 -6.10
C GLU A 365 -10.47 -25.36 -5.62
N ASP A 366 -9.61 -24.69 -6.40
CA ASP A 366 -8.25 -24.32 -5.97
C ASP A 366 -8.28 -23.34 -4.78
N VAL A 367 -9.23 -22.39 -4.80
CA VAL A 367 -9.43 -21.48 -3.67
C VAL A 367 -9.97 -22.23 -2.46
N LEU A 368 -10.93 -23.15 -2.66
CA LEU A 368 -11.46 -23.99 -1.58
C LEU A 368 -10.39 -24.91 -0.98
N ALA A 369 -9.50 -25.46 -1.81
CA ALA A 369 -8.35 -26.24 -1.35
C ALA A 369 -7.44 -25.38 -0.45
N SER A 370 -7.15 -24.14 -0.86
CA SER A 370 -6.36 -23.21 -0.06
C SER A 370 -7.04 -22.84 1.26
N LEU A 371 -8.38 -22.72 1.27
CA LEU A 371 -9.14 -22.49 2.52
C LEU A 371 -9.06 -23.71 3.45
N ARG A 372 -9.08 -24.95 2.93
CA ARG A 372 -8.88 -26.17 3.74
C ARG A 372 -7.50 -26.20 4.39
N ILE A 373 -6.44 -25.78 3.69
CA ILE A 373 -5.10 -25.63 4.29
C ILE A 373 -5.13 -24.62 5.45
N CYS A 374 -5.81 -23.50 5.30
CA CYS A 374 -5.96 -22.55 6.41
C CYS A 374 -6.71 -23.15 7.61
N GLU A 375 -7.74 -23.96 7.37
CA GLU A 375 -8.51 -24.65 8.42
C GLU A 375 -7.64 -25.69 9.15
N GLU A 376 -6.88 -26.50 8.42
CA GLU A 376 -5.95 -27.50 8.95
C GLU A 376 -4.87 -26.85 9.83
N LEU A 377 -4.26 -25.77 9.34
CA LEU A 377 -3.22 -25.01 10.05
C LEU A 377 -3.78 -24.09 11.14
N ARG A 378 -5.10 -23.98 11.28
CA ARG A 378 -5.78 -23.10 12.24
C ARG A 378 -5.34 -21.63 12.13
N ILE A 379 -5.21 -21.11 10.91
CA ILE A 379 -4.86 -19.71 10.62
C ILE A 379 -5.98 -19.00 9.88
N SER A 380 -6.11 -17.69 10.12
CA SER A 380 -7.17 -16.90 9.50
C SER A 380 -6.95 -16.71 8.00
N PRO A 381 -7.88 -17.11 7.11
CA PRO A 381 -7.75 -16.81 5.68
C PRO A 381 -8.07 -15.34 5.38
N SER A 382 -7.38 -14.77 4.40
CA SER A 382 -7.65 -13.45 3.84
C SER A 382 -7.64 -13.55 2.31
N LEU A 383 -8.81 -13.44 1.70
CA LEU A 383 -8.94 -13.49 0.25
C LEU A 383 -8.52 -12.16 -0.37
N ASN A 384 -7.64 -12.22 -1.36
CA ASN A 384 -7.18 -11.10 -2.16
C ASN A 384 -7.55 -11.35 -3.62
N GLU A 385 -8.48 -10.59 -4.14
CA GLU A 385 -8.87 -10.73 -5.54
C GLU A 385 -7.76 -10.19 -6.44
N PHE A 386 -7.50 -10.93 -7.50
CA PHE A 386 -6.53 -10.56 -8.53
C PHE A 386 -6.90 -9.26 -9.24
N THR A 387 -5.90 -8.44 -9.45
CA THR A 387 -5.95 -7.24 -10.28
C THR A 387 -4.81 -7.32 -11.30
N PRO A 388 -5.07 -7.21 -12.61
CA PRO A 388 -4.02 -7.09 -13.61
C PRO A 388 -3.29 -5.76 -13.46
N ILE A 389 -2.06 -5.80 -12.94
CA ILE A 389 -1.27 -4.56 -12.74
C ILE A 389 -0.52 -4.23 -14.03
N PRO A 390 -0.65 -3.00 -14.57
CA PRO A 390 0.01 -2.59 -15.80
C PRO A 390 1.50 -2.87 -15.83
N GLY A 391 1.97 -3.45 -16.94
CA GLY A 391 3.36 -3.77 -17.18
C GLY A 391 3.84 -5.10 -16.60
N THR A 392 3.09 -5.78 -15.74
CA THR A 392 3.42 -7.12 -15.22
C THR A 392 3.35 -8.19 -16.31
N VAL A 393 3.90 -9.37 -16.02
CA VAL A 393 3.84 -10.51 -16.98
C VAL A 393 2.40 -10.88 -17.26
N GLN A 394 1.57 -11.02 -16.23
CA GLN A 394 0.16 -11.36 -16.40
C GLN A 394 -0.65 -10.28 -17.11
N TRP A 395 -0.38 -9.00 -16.85
CA TRP A 395 -0.95 -7.93 -17.67
C TRP A 395 -0.69 -8.15 -19.16
N LYS A 396 0.58 -8.39 -19.53
CA LYS A 396 0.99 -8.60 -20.93
C LYS A 396 0.38 -9.85 -21.55
N GLU A 397 0.20 -10.90 -20.78
CA GLU A 397 -0.46 -12.12 -21.22
C GLU A 397 -1.95 -11.90 -21.51
N LEU A 398 -2.65 -11.20 -20.60
CA LEU A 398 -4.08 -10.89 -20.77
C LEU A 398 -4.35 -9.93 -21.92
N THR A 399 -3.50 -8.90 -22.11
CA THR A 399 -3.63 -7.98 -23.26
C THR A 399 -3.32 -8.69 -24.59
N ARG A 400 -2.28 -9.51 -24.66
CA ARG A 400 -1.97 -10.32 -25.86
C ARG A 400 -3.05 -11.35 -26.17
N GLY A 401 -3.68 -11.89 -25.14
CA GLY A 401 -4.82 -12.80 -25.24
C GLY A 401 -6.13 -12.11 -25.64
N GLY A 402 -6.14 -10.78 -25.79
CA GLY A 402 -7.33 -10.00 -26.18
C GLY A 402 -8.40 -9.90 -25.10
N VAL A 403 -8.04 -10.11 -23.82
CA VAL A 403 -8.99 -9.95 -22.70
C VAL A 403 -9.38 -8.48 -22.55
N PHE A 404 -8.41 -7.58 -22.71
CA PHE A 404 -8.60 -6.13 -22.74
C PHE A 404 -7.47 -5.45 -23.51
N ASP A 405 -7.72 -4.21 -23.95
CA ASP A 405 -6.72 -3.38 -24.64
C ASP A 405 -5.82 -2.66 -23.62
N GLU A 406 -4.60 -2.29 -24.05
CA GLU A 406 -3.64 -1.59 -23.18
C GLU A 406 -4.13 -0.20 -22.71
N ASP A 407 -5.05 0.42 -23.43
CA ASP A 407 -5.68 1.70 -23.15
C ASP A 407 -7.00 1.59 -22.36
N ILE A 408 -7.30 0.41 -21.81
CA ILE A 408 -8.46 0.19 -20.94
C ILE A 408 -8.49 1.20 -19.80
N ASP A 409 -9.69 1.70 -19.46
CA ASP A 409 -9.85 2.50 -18.22
C ASP A 409 -9.34 1.70 -17.01
N PRO A 410 -8.29 2.18 -16.30
CA PRO A 410 -7.71 1.46 -15.18
C PRO A 410 -8.69 1.10 -14.07
N LEU A 411 -9.81 1.83 -13.93
CA LEU A 411 -10.86 1.50 -12.96
C LEU A 411 -11.51 0.15 -13.23
N LEU A 412 -11.61 -0.28 -14.49
CA LEU A 412 -12.14 -1.60 -14.86
C LEU A 412 -11.29 -2.76 -14.34
N LEU A 413 -10.04 -2.48 -14.00
CA LEU A 413 -9.09 -3.47 -13.45
C LEU A 413 -9.13 -3.56 -11.93
N ASP A 414 -9.94 -2.72 -11.26
CA ASP A 414 -10.17 -2.87 -9.83
C ASP A 414 -10.72 -4.27 -9.51
N ASN A 415 -10.17 -4.88 -8.48
CA ASN A 415 -10.51 -6.25 -8.07
C ASN A 415 -11.99 -6.46 -7.72
N SER A 416 -12.67 -5.40 -7.29
CA SER A 416 -14.11 -5.42 -6.97
C SER A 416 -14.98 -5.18 -8.21
N ILE A 417 -14.42 -4.76 -9.32
CA ILE A 417 -15.09 -4.45 -10.59
C ILE A 417 -14.82 -5.53 -11.64
N LEU A 418 -13.60 -6.02 -11.70
CA LEU A 418 -13.15 -7.03 -12.66
C LEU A 418 -14.09 -8.24 -12.80
N PRO A 419 -14.64 -8.83 -11.71
CA PRO A 419 -15.54 -9.99 -11.80
C PRO A 419 -16.85 -9.74 -12.56
N TYR A 420 -17.24 -8.49 -12.78
CA TYR A 420 -18.49 -8.17 -13.47
C TYR A 420 -18.38 -8.22 -14.99
N TRP A 421 -17.19 -8.12 -15.55
CA TRP A 421 -17.00 -8.06 -16.99
C TRP A 421 -15.98 -9.09 -17.54
N TRP A 422 -15.05 -9.57 -16.73
CA TRP A 422 -14.07 -10.56 -17.16
C TRP A 422 -14.72 -11.96 -17.19
N LYS A 423 -15.06 -12.40 -18.41
CA LYS A 423 -15.85 -13.63 -18.63
C LYS A 423 -15.13 -14.93 -18.28
N GLU A 424 -13.80 -14.95 -18.38
CA GLU A 424 -12.98 -16.13 -18.07
C GLU A 424 -12.64 -16.20 -16.57
N GLY A 425 -12.90 -15.13 -15.84
CA GLY A 425 -12.71 -15.09 -14.38
C GLY A 425 -13.95 -15.56 -13.61
N PHE A 426 -13.85 -15.48 -12.31
CA PHE A 426 -14.97 -15.81 -11.43
C PHE A 426 -16.09 -14.77 -11.54
N SER A 427 -17.33 -15.26 -11.54
CA SER A 427 -18.47 -14.36 -11.44
C SER A 427 -18.51 -13.64 -10.06
N PRO A 428 -19.18 -12.49 -9.96
CA PRO A 428 -19.38 -11.80 -8.68
C PRO A 428 -19.97 -12.71 -7.59
N ASP A 429 -20.92 -13.59 -7.96
CA ASP A 429 -21.55 -14.53 -7.04
C ASP A 429 -20.55 -15.60 -6.55
N ALA A 430 -19.68 -16.08 -7.43
CA ALA A 430 -18.62 -17.02 -7.05
C ALA A 430 -17.65 -16.38 -6.06
N VAL A 431 -17.19 -15.17 -6.34
CA VAL A 431 -16.32 -14.41 -5.43
C VAL A 431 -17.02 -14.18 -4.08
N GLN A 432 -18.29 -13.85 -4.09
CA GLN A 432 -19.07 -13.62 -2.86
C GLN A 432 -19.19 -14.91 -2.03
N ARG A 433 -19.51 -16.05 -2.65
CA ARG A 433 -19.57 -17.36 -1.95
C ARG A 433 -18.23 -17.71 -1.29
N LEU A 434 -17.12 -17.49 -1.99
CA LEU A 434 -15.77 -17.74 -1.46
C LEU A 434 -15.45 -16.83 -0.25
N LYS A 435 -15.81 -15.55 -0.34
CA LYS A 435 -15.66 -14.60 0.78
C LYS A 435 -16.47 -15.03 2.01
N GLU A 436 -17.71 -15.47 1.82
CA GLU A 436 -18.55 -15.95 2.91
C GLU A 436 -17.97 -17.18 3.60
N LYS A 437 -17.40 -18.14 2.82
CA LYS A 437 -16.71 -19.30 3.37
C LYS A 437 -15.46 -18.90 4.16
N ALA A 438 -14.63 -18.01 3.60
CA ALA A 438 -13.44 -17.51 4.28
C ALA A 438 -13.80 -16.76 5.57
N TRP A 439 -14.87 -15.94 5.54
CA TRP A 439 -15.33 -15.21 6.71
C TRP A 439 -15.89 -16.14 7.80
N SER A 440 -16.67 -17.15 7.41
CA SER A 440 -17.18 -18.19 8.33
C SER A 440 -16.04 -18.97 8.98
N LEU A 441 -15.02 -19.37 8.22
CA LEU A 441 -13.82 -20.02 8.75
C LEU A 441 -13.08 -19.13 9.74
N ARG A 442 -12.84 -17.86 9.37
CA ARG A 442 -12.19 -16.88 10.26
C ARG A 442 -12.92 -16.73 11.60
N ARG A 443 -14.25 -16.69 11.59
CA ARG A 443 -15.03 -16.60 12.83
C ARG A 443 -14.80 -17.83 13.69
N ARG A 444 -14.97 -19.06 13.16
CA ARG A 444 -14.74 -20.30 13.92
C ARG A 444 -13.34 -20.42 14.52
N LEU A 445 -12.33 -19.84 13.87
CA LEU A 445 -10.95 -19.87 14.35
C LEU A 445 -10.65 -18.82 15.43
N ASN A 446 -11.46 -17.78 15.53
CA ASN A 446 -11.23 -16.68 16.47
C ASN A 446 -12.22 -16.66 17.65
N ASP A 447 -13.27 -17.49 17.59
CA ASP A 447 -14.18 -17.77 18.71
C ASP A 447 -13.54 -18.82 19.64
#